data_eb1d8d01264197e5904daed10d4ffc8f
#
_entry.id   eb1d8d01264197e5904daed10d4ffc8f
#
_cell.length_a   1.000
_cell.length_b   1.000
_cell.length_c   1.000
_cell.angle_alpha   90.00
_cell.angle_beta   90.00
_cell.angle_gamma   90.00
#
_symmetry.space_group_name_H-M   'P 1'
#
loop_
_entity.id
_entity.type
_entity.pdbx_description
1 polymer ?
#
loop_
_entity_poly.entity_id
_entity_poly.type
_entity_poly.pdbx_seq_one_letter_code
_entity_poly.pdbx_strand_id
1 'polypeptide(L)'
;MNKKFKNPLKNKKYVHFDLKKRPNQCIKNISNRDWVAHHGFYPFIHYTIKSKKSISSKKIRKNKIKKREIYYSSHIDRYIFQYYGNELNDAYNEIAKQYCINKSVIAYRNIFDGKSNIHFAKEVIDFISKQKKAFVYVSDFSKFFDRLNHKYLKEKLCEVLKVDRLPKEHYAIYKNITNFTYIERNDILSYKNIKIKEFNKLDKIFETTEEFQKFKKKGYLNEHKKSENGKLGIGIPQGSAISAVYSNIYMIDFDKQINDYVTSNKGIYRRYCDDIIIVIPIKNSNEDCIKHVKKIEEVENKIPNLKINKEKTYKFIYKEKQFIEIDGKNKKSFNYLGFYFDGKVIKIRDRSLFRYYSRMYRKIYTVCKYSAEYNKKAGRRKLYKMYSHLGATISKNKKNTCIYGNFLTYAYKAYNIFGKNNNYQNLIRLQVARHWKKMNKKLKEYENINND
;
A
#
# COMPACT_ATOMS: atom_id res chain seq x y z
N MET A 1 -30.84 -1.88 -12.93
CA MET A 1 -30.38 -0.59 -12.40
C MET A 1 -28.85 -0.61 -12.21
N ASN A 2 -28.09 0.16 -12.97
CA ASN A 2 -26.64 0.25 -12.79
C ASN A 2 -26.33 0.96 -11.46
N LYS A 3 -25.92 0.19 -10.43
CA LYS A 3 -25.37 0.78 -9.20
C LYS A 3 -24.17 1.65 -9.61
N LYS A 4 -24.27 2.98 -9.52
CA LYS A 4 -23.13 3.88 -9.64
C LYS A 4 -22.24 3.65 -8.42
N PHE A 5 -21.20 2.83 -8.57
CA PHE A 5 -20.19 2.71 -7.51
C PHE A 5 -19.48 4.06 -7.30
N LYS A 6 -19.22 4.42 -6.04
CA LYS A 6 -18.41 5.59 -5.69
C LYS A 6 -17.01 5.53 -6.35
N ASN A 7 -16.46 4.33 -6.53
CA ASN A 7 -15.20 4.11 -7.22
C ASN A 7 -15.44 3.51 -8.61
N PRO A 8 -15.24 4.27 -9.69
CA PRO A 8 -15.34 3.76 -11.05
C PRO A 8 -14.27 2.70 -11.34
N LEU A 9 -14.60 1.74 -12.21
CA LEU A 9 -13.64 0.74 -12.66
C LEU A 9 -12.45 1.42 -13.35
N LYS A 10 -11.24 1.19 -12.85
CA LYS A 10 -10.04 1.86 -13.34
C LYS A 10 -9.50 1.15 -14.58
N ASN A 11 -9.38 1.88 -15.66
CA ASN A 11 -8.72 1.41 -16.87
C ASN A 11 -7.18 1.56 -16.72
N LYS A 12 -6.44 0.45 -16.64
CA LYS A 12 -4.96 0.45 -16.59
C LYS A 12 -4.39 -0.19 -17.84
N LYS A 13 -3.26 0.33 -18.34
CA LYS A 13 -2.51 -0.27 -19.46
C LYS A 13 -1.40 -1.16 -18.90
N TYR A 14 -1.43 -2.43 -19.26
CA TYR A 14 -0.38 -3.44 -19.05
C TYR A 14 -0.65 -4.61 -20.00
N VAL A 15 0.31 -5.49 -20.17
CA VAL A 15 0.22 -6.64 -21.06
C VAL A 15 -0.25 -7.87 -20.28
N HIS A 16 -1.21 -8.61 -20.84
CA HIS A 16 -1.69 -9.87 -20.30
C HIS A 16 -2.14 -10.82 -21.41
N PHE A 17 -2.80 -11.93 -21.07
CA PHE A 17 -3.31 -12.92 -22.02
C PHE A 17 -4.53 -12.42 -22.79
N ASP A 18 -5.28 -11.47 -22.23
CA ASP A 18 -6.44 -10.84 -22.86
C ASP A 18 -6.12 -9.45 -23.43
N LEU A 19 -6.87 -9.06 -24.44
CA LEU A 19 -6.84 -7.69 -24.95
C LEU A 19 -7.48 -6.73 -23.95
N LYS A 20 -6.86 -5.55 -23.85
CA LYS A 20 -7.39 -4.47 -23.03
C LYS A 20 -8.73 -3.99 -23.61
N LYS A 21 -9.80 -4.15 -22.86
CA LYS A 21 -11.14 -3.59 -23.12
C LYS A 21 -11.40 -2.38 -22.21
N ARG A 22 -12.30 -1.50 -22.60
CA ARG A 22 -12.80 -0.42 -21.74
C ARG A 22 -13.81 -1.00 -20.74
N PRO A 23 -13.93 -0.46 -19.51
CA PRO A 23 -14.89 -0.96 -18.52
C PRO A 23 -16.32 -1.08 -19.04
N ASN A 24 -16.78 -0.09 -19.82
CA ASN A 24 -18.15 -0.09 -20.39
C ASN A 24 -18.41 -1.27 -21.32
N GLN A 25 -17.39 -1.79 -22.01
CA GLN A 25 -17.52 -2.96 -22.88
C GLN A 25 -17.67 -4.28 -22.11
N CYS A 26 -17.28 -4.28 -20.82
CA CYS A 26 -17.29 -5.48 -19.99
C CYS A 26 -18.43 -5.46 -18.96
N ILE A 27 -19.03 -4.31 -18.68
CA ILE A 27 -19.96 -4.11 -17.55
C ILE A 27 -21.14 -5.11 -17.58
N LYS A 28 -21.70 -5.39 -18.75
CA LYS A 28 -22.81 -6.33 -18.91
C LYS A 28 -22.45 -7.72 -18.38
N ASN A 29 -21.26 -8.22 -18.74
CA ASN A 29 -20.80 -9.55 -18.33
C ASN A 29 -20.40 -9.57 -16.85
N ILE A 30 -19.58 -8.60 -16.39
CA ILE A 30 -19.08 -8.60 -15.01
C ILE A 30 -20.17 -8.31 -13.97
N SER A 31 -21.28 -7.69 -14.35
CA SER A 31 -22.44 -7.50 -13.48
C SER A 31 -23.44 -8.67 -13.51
N ASN A 32 -23.29 -9.58 -14.45
CA ASN A 32 -24.10 -10.78 -14.51
C ASN A 32 -23.50 -11.85 -13.59
N ARG A 33 -24.21 -12.14 -12.49
CA ARG A 33 -23.75 -13.06 -11.44
C ARG A 33 -23.54 -14.47 -11.95
N ASP A 34 -24.44 -14.95 -12.78
CA ASP A 34 -24.34 -16.30 -13.34
C ASP A 34 -23.16 -16.43 -14.32
N TRP A 35 -22.95 -15.42 -15.16
CA TRP A 35 -21.78 -15.38 -16.02
C TRP A 35 -20.47 -15.39 -15.21
N VAL A 36 -20.38 -14.64 -14.12
CA VAL A 36 -19.18 -14.61 -13.25
C VAL A 36 -19.00 -15.94 -12.50
N ALA A 37 -20.09 -16.59 -12.08
CA ALA A 37 -20.02 -17.90 -11.44
C ALA A 37 -19.39 -18.98 -12.31
N HIS A 38 -19.56 -18.88 -13.64
CA HIS A 38 -19.02 -19.82 -14.64
C HIS A 38 -17.80 -19.28 -15.41
N HIS A 39 -17.31 -18.08 -15.05
CA HIS A 39 -16.18 -17.46 -15.73
C HIS A 39 -14.88 -18.24 -15.53
N GLY A 40 -14.20 -18.54 -16.64
CA GLY A 40 -12.85 -19.12 -16.62
C GLY A 40 -11.80 -18.04 -16.39
N PHE A 41 -11.28 -17.95 -15.17
CA PHE A 41 -10.24 -16.98 -14.82
C PHE A 41 -8.89 -17.34 -15.46
N TYR A 42 -8.18 -16.32 -15.94
CA TYR A 42 -6.82 -16.47 -16.43
C TYR A 42 -5.82 -16.69 -15.29
N PRO A 43 -4.71 -17.43 -15.53
CA PRO A 43 -3.61 -17.44 -14.58
C PRO A 43 -3.09 -16.02 -14.32
N PHE A 44 -2.67 -15.74 -13.10
CA PHE A 44 -1.95 -14.50 -12.80
C PHE A 44 -0.59 -14.48 -13.48
N ILE A 45 -0.07 -13.30 -13.76
CA ILE A 45 1.35 -13.15 -14.13
C ILE A 45 2.11 -12.70 -12.89
N HIS A 46 3.14 -13.49 -12.55
CA HIS A 46 4.00 -13.25 -11.39
C HIS A 46 5.30 -12.55 -11.76
N TYR A 47 5.74 -11.64 -10.90
CA TYR A 47 7.10 -11.10 -10.92
C TYR A 47 7.52 -10.56 -9.56
N THR A 48 8.82 -10.61 -9.28
CA THR A 48 9.38 -10.14 -8.02
C THR A 48 9.91 -8.71 -8.13
N ILE A 49 9.46 -7.81 -7.26
CA ILE A 49 10.08 -6.49 -7.08
C ILE A 49 11.18 -6.59 -6.04
N LYS A 50 12.44 -6.43 -6.47
CA LYS A 50 13.61 -6.38 -5.59
C LYS A 50 13.90 -4.93 -5.17
N SER A 51 14.01 -4.65 -3.87
CA SER A 51 14.41 -3.34 -3.36
C SER A 51 15.55 -3.47 -2.35
N LYS A 52 16.66 -2.77 -2.60
CA LYS A 52 17.80 -2.71 -1.67
C LYS A 52 17.40 -1.88 -0.44
N LYS A 53 17.61 -2.42 0.75
CA LYS A 53 17.48 -1.72 2.03
C LYS A 53 18.86 -1.69 2.68
N SER A 54 19.48 -0.52 2.73
CA SER A 54 20.72 -0.34 3.48
C SER A 54 20.40 -0.37 4.98
N ILE A 55 21.05 -1.25 5.71
CA ILE A 55 21.00 -1.32 7.16
C ILE A 55 22.36 -0.83 7.63
N SER A 56 22.39 0.32 8.29
CA SER A 56 23.59 0.83 8.96
C SER A 56 23.60 0.27 10.38
N SER A 57 24.45 -0.69 10.67
CA SER A 57 24.92 -0.95 12.04
C SER A 57 26.27 -0.22 12.21
N LYS A 58 26.64 0.09 13.44
CA LYS A 58 27.75 1.00 13.80
C LYS A 58 29.10 0.79 13.06
N LYS A 59 29.30 -0.31 12.33
CA LYS A 59 30.57 -0.60 11.58
C LYS A 59 30.40 -1.26 10.21
N ILE A 60 29.22 -1.77 9.83
CA ILE A 60 29.07 -2.53 8.57
C ILE A 60 27.78 -2.13 7.83
N ARG A 61 27.89 -1.64 6.59
CA ARG A 61 26.76 -1.43 5.68
C ARG A 61 26.39 -2.75 5.02
N LYS A 62 25.39 -3.46 5.56
CA LYS A 62 24.82 -4.64 4.88
C LYS A 62 23.59 -4.22 4.06
N ASN A 63 23.57 -4.60 2.80
CA ASN A 63 22.41 -4.40 1.92
C ASN A 63 21.46 -5.60 2.04
N LYS A 64 20.33 -5.45 2.74
CA LYS A 64 19.27 -6.45 2.73
C LYS A 64 18.37 -6.22 1.51
N ILE A 65 18.20 -7.23 0.68
CA ILE A 65 17.28 -7.17 -0.47
C ILE A 65 15.89 -7.55 0.05
N LYS A 66 14.96 -6.61 -0.04
CA LYS A 66 13.53 -6.91 0.18
C LYS A 66 12.90 -7.32 -1.14
N LYS A 67 12.41 -8.56 -1.20
CA LYS A 67 11.61 -9.09 -2.31
C LYS A 67 10.13 -8.85 -2.02
N ARG A 68 9.36 -8.59 -3.06
CA ARG A 68 7.90 -8.56 -3.03
C ARG A 68 7.41 -9.33 -4.24
N GLU A 69 6.67 -10.37 -4.00
CA GLU A 69 6.03 -11.18 -5.03
C GLU A 69 4.73 -10.47 -5.44
N ILE A 70 4.62 -10.16 -6.73
CA ILE A 70 3.46 -9.43 -7.28
C ILE A 70 2.77 -10.31 -8.30
N TYR A 71 1.48 -10.49 -8.10
CA TYR A 71 0.59 -11.23 -8.98
C TYR A 71 -0.43 -10.27 -9.59
N TYR A 72 -0.47 -10.13 -10.90
CA TYR A 72 -1.46 -9.28 -11.55
C TYR A 72 -2.34 -10.10 -12.50
N SER A 73 -3.63 -9.82 -12.47
CA SER A 73 -4.67 -10.53 -13.21
C SER A 73 -4.86 -9.97 -14.62
N SER A 74 -5.55 -10.71 -15.47
CA SER A 74 -6.04 -10.26 -16.77
C SER A 74 -6.89 -8.99 -16.65
N HIS A 75 -7.18 -8.34 -17.76
CA HIS A 75 -7.99 -7.12 -17.75
C HIS A 75 -9.43 -7.41 -17.33
N ILE A 76 -10.02 -8.50 -17.87
CA ILE A 76 -11.40 -8.87 -17.52
C ILE A 76 -11.51 -9.30 -16.08
N ASP A 77 -10.60 -10.17 -15.60
CA ASP A 77 -10.58 -10.63 -14.21
C ASP A 77 -10.40 -9.46 -13.24
N ARG A 78 -9.55 -8.49 -13.59
CA ARG A 78 -9.36 -7.30 -12.79
C ARG A 78 -10.64 -6.48 -12.67
N TYR A 79 -11.44 -6.39 -13.73
CA TYR A 79 -12.73 -5.70 -13.67
C TYR A 79 -13.73 -6.45 -12.80
N ILE A 80 -13.77 -7.79 -12.87
CA ILE A 80 -14.55 -8.62 -11.96
C ILE A 80 -14.12 -8.34 -10.51
N PHE A 81 -12.80 -8.42 -10.22
CA PHE A 81 -12.27 -8.18 -8.88
C PHE A 81 -12.54 -6.75 -8.38
N GLN A 82 -12.54 -5.74 -9.25
CA GLN A 82 -12.90 -4.38 -8.85
C GLN A 82 -14.39 -4.24 -8.59
N TYR A 83 -15.24 -4.84 -9.43
CA TYR A 83 -16.70 -4.75 -9.30
C TYR A 83 -17.15 -5.38 -7.98
N TYR A 84 -16.82 -6.64 -7.77
CA TYR A 84 -17.17 -7.36 -6.54
C TYR A 84 -16.40 -6.87 -5.32
N GLY A 85 -15.19 -6.37 -5.51
CA GLY A 85 -14.44 -5.69 -4.46
C GLY A 85 -15.12 -4.40 -4.00
N ASN A 86 -15.77 -3.64 -4.88
CA ASN A 86 -16.56 -2.47 -4.50
C ASN A 86 -17.83 -2.89 -3.73
N GLU A 87 -18.53 -3.94 -4.18
CA GLU A 87 -19.70 -4.48 -3.48
C GLU A 87 -19.35 -4.93 -2.06
N LEU A 88 -18.27 -5.71 -1.92
CA LEU A 88 -17.76 -6.14 -0.62
C LEU A 88 -17.28 -4.98 0.25
N ASN A 89 -16.68 -3.93 -0.33
CA ASN A 89 -16.26 -2.75 0.41
C ASN A 89 -17.45 -1.98 0.97
N ASP A 90 -18.54 -1.88 0.23
CA ASP A 90 -19.77 -1.25 0.69
C ASP A 90 -20.37 -2.07 1.85
N ALA A 91 -20.50 -3.40 1.71
CA ALA A 91 -20.97 -4.29 2.78
C ALA A 91 -20.04 -4.22 4.03
N TYR A 92 -18.71 -4.24 3.83
CA TYR A 92 -17.75 -4.05 4.91
C TYR A 92 -17.93 -2.70 5.64
N ASN A 93 -18.23 -1.63 4.92
CA ASN A 93 -18.43 -0.32 5.52
C ASN A 93 -19.62 -0.31 6.48
N GLU A 94 -20.70 -1.05 6.18
CA GLU A 94 -21.85 -1.21 7.07
C GLU A 94 -21.45 -1.96 8.35
N ILE A 95 -20.76 -3.09 8.22
CA ILE A 95 -20.25 -3.85 9.37
C ILE A 95 -19.27 -3.01 10.20
N ALA A 96 -18.37 -2.29 9.56
CA ALA A 96 -17.40 -1.43 10.25
C ALA A 96 -18.08 -0.28 11.02
N LYS A 97 -19.22 0.21 10.53
CA LYS A 97 -20.04 1.19 11.24
C LYS A 97 -20.73 0.53 12.44
N GLN A 98 -21.34 -0.64 12.26
CA GLN A 98 -22.02 -1.39 13.32
C GLN A 98 -21.06 -1.76 14.46
N TYR A 99 -19.82 -2.17 14.14
CA TYR A 99 -18.78 -2.52 15.11
C TYR A 99 -17.96 -1.33 15.62
N CYS A 100 -18.36 -0.11 15.33
CA CYS A 100 -17.67 1.12 15.75
C CYS A 100 -16.21 1.24 15.30
N ILE A 101 -15.74 0.40 14.35
CA ILE A 101 -14.37 0.43 13.82
C ILE A 101 -14.22 1.34 12.59
N ASN A 102 -15.25 2.10 12.27
CA ASN A 102 -15.30 2.92 11.05
C ASN A 102 -14.16 3.93 10.94
N LYS A 103 -13.73 4.52 12.07
CA LYS A 103 -12.60 5.45 12.13
C LYS A 103 -11.24 4.75 12.27
N SER A 104 -11.22 3.50 12.71
CA SER A 104 -10.00 2.77 13.06
C SER A 104 -9.34 2.13 11.84
N VAL A 105 -10.12 1.62 10.89
CA VAL A 105 -9.63 1.04 9.64
C VAL A 105 -9.65 2.08 8.53
N ILE A 106 -8.48 2.59 8.15
CA ILE A 106 -8.33 3.77 7.30
C ILE A 106 -7.83 3.48 5.89
N ALA A 107 -7.35 2.27 5.61
CA ALA A 107 -6.86 1.89 4.28
C ALA A 107 -7.94 1.21 3.42
N TYR A 108 -7.87 1.41 2.11
CA TYR A 108 -8.67 0.72 1.08
C TYR A 108 -10.18 0.91 1.20
N ARG A 109 -10.63 1.98 1.84
CA ARG A 109 -12.04 2.31 2.03
C ARG A 109 -12.44 3.53 1.20
N ASN A 110 -13.67 3.53 0.70
CA ASN A 110 -14.22 4.56 -0.17
C ASN A 110 -15.06 5.63 0.59
N ILE A 111 -14.94 5.65 1.92
CA ILE A 111 -15.73 6.55 2.80
C ILE A 111 -14.98 7.81 3.23
N PHE A 112 -13.68 7.88 3.01
CA PHE A 112 -12.83 8.99 3.46
C PHE A 112 -12.58 9.99 2.33
N ASP A 113 -13.64 10.63 1.84
CA ASP A 113 -13.55 11.58 0.73
C ASP A 113 -12.57 12.73 1.05
N GLY A 114 -11.60 12.96 0.15
CA GLY A 114 -10.58 14.00 0.30
C GLY A 114 -9.48 13.74 1.32
N LYS A 115 -9.62 12.73 2.20
CA LYS A 115 -8.59 12.36 3.17
C LYS A 115 -7.50 11.51 2.53
N SER A 116 -6.30 11.65 3.06
CA SER A 116 -5.10 10.91 2.64
C SER A 116 -4.30 10.47 3.86
N ASN A 117 -3.21 9.73 3.64
CA ASN A 117 -2.26 9.38 4.69
C ASN A 117 -1.79 10.57 5.55
N ILE A 118 -1.79 11.79 5.00
CA ILE A 118 -1.42 13.02 5.74
C ILE A 118 -2.42 13.29 6.87
N HIS A 119 -3.71 13.23 6.55
CA HIS A 119 -4.77 13.52 7.53
C HIS A 119 -4.79 12.48 8.65
N PHE A 120 -4.63 11.20 8.29
CA PHE A 120 -4.60 10.10 9.26
C PHE A 120 -3.34 10.14 10.15
N ALA A 121 -2.18 10.53 9.58
CA ALA A 121 -0.98 10.71 10.37
C ALA A 121 -1.12 11.89 11.32
N LYS A 122 -1.69 13.02 10.86
CA LYS A 122 -1.94 14.19 11.70
C LYS A 122 -2.84 13.85 12.88
N GLU A 123 -3.96 13.16 12.64
CA GLU A 123 -4.91 12.78 13.68
C GLU A 123 -4.24 12.04 14.85
N VAL A 124 -3.39 11.06 14.55
CA VAL A 124 -2.67 10.28 15.55
C VAL A 124 -1.59 11.10 16.25
N ILE A 125 -0.83 11.89 15.51
CA ILE A 125 0.27 12.72 16.07
C ILE A 125 -0.32 13.81 16.95
N ASP A 126 -1.40 14.46 16.55
CA ASP A 126 -2.11 15.44 17.37
C ASP A 126 -2.67 14.81 18.65
N PHE A 127 -3.21 13.57 18.57
CA PHE A 127 -3.68 12.84 19.73
C PHE A 127 -2.53 12.58 20.72
N ILE A 128 -1.39 12.05 20.24
CA ILE A 128 -0.21 11.81 21.08
C ILE A 128 0.26 13.10 21.75
N SER A 129 0.40 14.18 20.96
CA SER A 129 0.98 15.44 21.43
C SER A 129 0.15 16.16 22.50
N LYS A 130 -1.13 15.80 22.62
CA LYS A 130 -2.04 16.32 23.66
C LYS A 130 -1.96 15.56 24.98
N GLN A 131 -1.33 14.38 24.99
CA GLN A 131 -1.24 13.56 26.20
C GLN A 131 -0.10 14.05 27.10
N LYS A 132 -0.31 14.04 28.41
CA LYS A 132 0.77 14.21 29.39
C LYS A 132 1.69 12.98 29.37
N LYS A 133 1.08 11.78 29.34
CA LYS A 133 1.76 10.50 29.32
C LYS A 133 0.92 9.48 28.56
N ALA A 134 1.53 8.71 27.65
CA ALA A 134 0.81 7.70 26.86
C ALA A 134 1.72 6.51 26.50
N PHE A 135 1.12 5.32 26.47
CA PHE A 135 1.67 4.16 25.81
C PHE A 135 1.43 4.28 24.31
N VAL A 136 2.49 4.09 23.50
CA VAL A 136 2.44 4.14 22.04
C VAL A 136 3.02 2.86 21.45
N TYR A 137 2.19 2.11 20.76
CA TYR A 137 2.55 0.86 20.10
C TYR A 137 2.46 1.03 18.60
N VAL A 138 3.56 0.77 17.88
CA VAL A 138 3.65 0.87 16.41
C VAL A 138 4.19 -0.43 15.87
N SER A 139 3.46 -1.06 14.95
CA SER A 139 3.86 -2.35 14.37
C SER A 139 3.36 -2.54 12.96
N ASP A 140 3.83 -3.61 12.29
CA ASP A 140 3.25 -4.19 11.08
C ASP A 140 3.03 -5.70 11.24
N PHE A 141 2.18 -6.30 10.39
CA PHE A 141 2.02 -7.75 10.35
C PHE A 141 3.05 -8.39 9.42
N SER A 142 3.61 -9.52 9.85
CA SER A 142 4.57 -10.30 9.06
C SER A 142 3.88 -11.03 7.91
N LYS A 143 4.35 -10.81 6.66
CA LYS A 143 3.87 -11.53 5.48
C LYS A 143 2.34 -11.56 5.40
N PHE A 144 1.70 -10.41 5.63
CA PHE A 144 0.28 -10.28 5.89
C PHE A 144 -0.59 -11.03 4.87
N PHE A 145 -0.44 -10.71 3.57
CA PHE A 145 -1.22 -11.36 2.51
C PHE A 145 -0.90 -12.85 2.34
N ASP A 146 0.32 -13.27 2.64
CA ASP A 146 0.78 -14.66 2.48
C ASP A 146 0.29 -15.59 3.61
N ARG A 147 -0.32 -15.03 4.67
CA ARG A 147 -0.73 -15.75 5.88
C ARG A 147 -2.22 -15.82 6.10
N LEU A 148 -3.04 -15.16 5.28
CA LEU A 148 -4.48 -15.15 5.45
C LEU A 148 -5.05 -16.57 5.30
N ASN A 149 -5.66 -17.09 6.38
CA ASN A 149 -6.30 -18.41 6.40
C ASN A 149 -7.56 -18.41 5.54
N HIS A 150 -7.66 -19.36 4.61
CA HIS A 150 -8.74 -19.38 3.64
C HIS A 150 -10.09 -19.67 4.29
N LYS A 151 -10.16 -20.66 5.21
CA LYS A 151 -11.40 -21.03 5.91
C LYS A 151 -11.94 -19.83 6.69
N TYR A 152 -11.11 -19.22 7.50
CA TYR A 152 -11.50 -18.04 8.27
C TYR A 152 -11.89 -16.85 7.38
N LEU A 153 -11.16 -16.61 6.28
CA LEU A 153 -11.53 -15.59 5.30
C LEU A 153 -12.93 -15.85 4.71
N LYS A 154 -13.25 -17.13 4.38
CA LYS A 154 -14.58 -17.51 3.86
C LYS A 154 -15.68 -17.24 4.87
N GLU A 155 -15.45 -17.58 6.14
CA GLU A 155 -16.39 -17.32 7.24
C GLU A 155 -16.66 -15.81 7.37
N LYS A 156 -15.60 -14.98 7.35
CA LYS A 156 -15.73 -13.51 7.41
C LYS A 156 -16.37 -12.90 6.17
N LEU A 157 -16.19 -13.47 5.00
CA LEU A 157 -16.89 -13.05 3.78
C LEU A 157 -18.39 -13.34 3.88
N CYS A 158 -18.79 -14.51 4.43
CA CYS A 158 -20.20 -14.83 4.68
C CYS A 158 -20.82 -13.87 5.69
N GLU A 159 -20.12 -13.57 6.78
CA GLU A 159 -20.54 -12.58 7.80
C GLU A 159 -20.79 -11.20 7.17
N VAL A 160 -19.85 -10.69 6.37
CA VAL A 160 -19.97 -9.38 5.72
C VAL A 160 -21.12 -9.33 4.72
N LEU A 161 -21.34 -10.40 3.98
CA LEU A 161 -22.44 -10.52 3.02
C LEU A 161 -23.78 -10.87 3.69
N LYS A 162 -23.78 -11.21 4.98
CA LYS A 162 -24.97 -11.67 5.77
C LYS A 162 -25.63 -12.89 5.13
N VAL A 163 -24.83 -13.90 4.83
CA VAL A 163 -25.27 -15.15 4.19
C VAL A 163 -24.62 -16.37 4.87
N ASP A 164 -25.30 -17.51 4.89
CA ASP A 164 -24.74 -18.75 5.43
C ASP A 164 -23.70 -19.37 4.50
N ARG A 165 -23.86 -19.19 3.19
CA ARG A 165 -22.94 -19.68 2.16
C ARG A 165 -22.68 -18.58 1.14
N LEU A 166 -21.44 -18.52 0.64
CA LEU A 166 -21.08 -17.58 -0.40
C LEU A 166 -21.95 -17.81 -1.66
N PRO A 167 -22.55 -16.74 -2.23
CA PRO A 167 -23.18 -16.79 -3.54
C PRO A 167 -22.22 -17.36 -4.60
N LYS A 168 -22.74 -18.01 -5.63
CA LYS A 168 -21.92 -18.74 -6.63
C LYS A 168 -20.83 -17.88 -7.24
N GLU A 169 -21.13 -16.65 -7.61
CA GLU A 169 -20.17 -15.68 -8.17
C GLU A 169 -19.09 -15.27 -7.18
N HIS A 170 -19.47 -14.99 -5.93
CA HIS A 170 -18.50 -14.70 -4.87
C HIS A 170 -17.63 -15.90 -4.54
N TYR A 171 -18.21 -17.12 -4.60
CA TYR A 171 -17.44 -18.35 -4.38
C TYR A 171 -16.45 -18.61 -5.52
N ALA A 172 -16.81 -18.38 -6.78
CA ALA A 172 -15.91 -18.48 -7.92
C ALA A 172 -14.71 -17.53 -7.79
N ILE A 173 -14.98 -16.27 -7.41
CA ILE A 173 -13.93 -15.28 -7.13
C ILE A 173 -13.06 -15.71 -5.95
N TYR A 174 -13.67 -16.12 -4.83
CA TYR A 174 -12.95 -16.59 -3.65
C TYR A 174 -12.04 -17.76 -4.00
N LYS A 175 -12.56 -18.78 -4.71
CA LYS A 175 -11.80 -19.96 -5.16
C LYS A 175 -10.60 -19.56 -6.02
N ASN A 176 -10.80 -18.63 -6.97
CA ASN A 176 -9.69 -18.14 -7.81
C ASN A 176 -8.63 -17.37 -7.02
N ILE A 177 -9.01 -16.61 -5.99
CA ILE A 177 -8.06 -15.84 -5.17
C ILE A 177 -7.32 -16.73 -4.16
N THR A 178 -7.94 -17.81 -3.68
CA THR A 178 -7.34 -18.71 -2.67
C THR A 178 -6.56 -19.86 -3.31
N ASN A 179 -6.99 -20.34 -4.46
CA ASN A 179 -6.34 -21.43 -5.22
C ASN A 179 -5.91 -20.94 -6.61
N PHE A 180 -5.18 -19.81 -6.64
CA PHE A 180 -4.81 -19.20 -7.91
C PHE A 180 -3.65 -19.92 -8.60
N THR A 181 -3.72 -19.91 -9.93
CA THR A 181 -2.61 -20.32 -10.79
C THR A 181 -1.86 -19.09 -11.28
N TYR A 182 -0.58 -19.24 -11.58
CA TYR A 182 0.23 -18.16 -12.10
C TYR A 182 1.31 -18.64 -13.07
N ILE A 183 1.80 -17.70 -13.86
CA ILE A 183 2.90 -17.89 -14.79
C ILE A 183 3.98 -16.86 -14.47
N GLU A 184 5.23 -17.32 -14.42
CA GLU A 184 6.37 -16.43 -14.24
C GLU A 184 6.54 -15.55 -15.47
N ARG A 185 6.64 -14.23 -15.26
CA ARG A 185 6.88 -13.31 -16.38
C ARG A 185 8.19 -13.63 -17.12
N ASN A 186 9.20 -14.11 -16.41
CA ASN A 186 10.46 -14.48 -17.04
C ASN A 186 10.31 -15.67 -17.99
N ASP A 187 9.44 -16.64 -17.68
CA ASP A 187 9.19 -17.78 -18.57
C ASP A 187 8.50 -17.33 -19.86
N ILE A 188 7.60 -16.35 -19.77
CA ILE A 188 6.99 -15.73 -20.96
C ILE A 188 8.06 -15.02 -21.82
N LEU A 189 8.94 -14.25 -21.19
CA LEU A 189 10.02 -13.54 -21.89
C LEU A 189 10.97 -14.51 -22.60
N SER A 190 11.36 -15.60 -21.92
CA SER A 190 12.21 -16.63 -22.47
C SER A 190 11.53 -17.39 -23.61
N TYR A 191 10.29 -17.79 -23.44
CA TYR A 191 9.51 -18.51 -24.47
C TYR A 191 9.36 -17.71 -25.77
N LYS A 192 9.07 -16.40 -25.63
CA LYS A 192 8.92 -15.50 -26.77
C LYS A 192 10.25 -14.92 -27.29
N ASN A 193 11.37 -15.19 -26.62
CA ASN A 193 12.69 -14.64 -26.91
C ASN A 193 12.67 -13.09 -27.02
N ILE A 194 11.99 -12.41 -26.09
CA ILE A 194 11.86 -10.95 -26.07
C ILE A 194 12.34 -10.32 -24.77
N LYS A 195 12.81 -9.07 -24.86
CA LYS A 195 13.18 -8.28 -23.69
C LYS A 195 11.96 -7.60 -23.05
N ILE A 196 12.05 -7.24 -21.78
CA ILE A 196 10.98 -6.56 -21.03
C ILE A 196 10.49 -5.26 -21.69
N LYS A 197 11.33 -4.55 -22.46
CA LYS A 197 10.93 -3.35 -23.19
C LYS A 197 9.98 -3.67 -24.34
N GLU A 198 10.20 -4.77 -25.04
CA GLU A 198 9.39 -5.28 -26.15
C GLU A 198 8.09 -5.87 -25.60
N PHE A 199 8.18 -6.70 -24.54
CA PHE A 199 7.02 -7.20 -23.82
C PHE A 199 6.03 -6.08 -23.46
N ASN A 200 6.50 -4.98 -22.90
CA ASN A 200 5.65 -3.86 -22.49
C ASN A 200 4.98 -3.08 -23.64
N LYS A 201 5.36 -3.37 -24.89
CA LYS A 201 4.76 -2.80 -26.11
C LYS A 201 3.65 -3.67 -26.69
N LEU A 202 3.58 -4.95 -26.31
CA LEU A 202 2.55 -5.86 -26.79
C LEU A 202 1.15 -5.40 -26.34
N ASP A 203 0.14 -5.69 -27.12
CA ASP A 203 -1.25 -5.51 -26.75
C ASP A 203 -1.79 -6.74 -25.98
N LYS A 204 -1.37 -7.95 -26.38
CA LYS A 204 -1.57 -9.23 -25.65
C LYS A 204 -0.33 -10.12 -25.81
N ILE A 205 -0.22 -11.15 -24.97
CA ILE A 205 0.97 -12.02 -24.92
C ILE A 205 0.95 -13.04 -26.05
N PHE A 206 -0.16 -13.74 -26.25
CA PHE A 206 -0.34 -14.76 -27.27
C PHE A 206 -1.41 -14.32 -28.27
N GLU A 207 -1.15 -14.53 -29.56
CA GLU A 207 -2.09 -14.10 -30.60
C GLU A 207 -3.29 -15.05 -30.67
N THR A 208 -3.07 -16.34 -30.49
CA THR A 208 -4.12 -17.36 -30.57
C THR A 208 -4.26 -18.16 -29.28
N THR A 209 -5.40 -18.85 -29.13
CA THR A 209 -5.65 -19.77 -28.01
C THR A 209 -4.75 -20.99 -28.10
N GLU A 210 -4.45 -21.45 -29.31
CA GLU A 210 -3.57 -22.60 -29.57
C GLU A 210 -2.14 -22.31 -29.11
N GLU A 211 -1.63 -21.11 -29.38
CA GLU A 211 -0.30 -20.68 -28.92
C GLU A 211 -0.25 -20.70 -27.37
N PHE A 212 -1.29 -20.18 -26.71
CA PHE A 212 -1.38 -20.21 -25.26
C PHE A 212 -1.47 -21.65 -24.72
N GLN A 213 -2.22 -22.54 -25.35
CA GLN A 213 -2.30 -23.94 -24.93
C GLN A 213 -0.97 -24.67 -25.13
N LYS A 214 -0.26 -24.44 -26.25
CA LYS A 214 1.11 -24.95 -26.48
C LYS A 214 2.06 -24.51 -25.39
N PHE A 215 1.99 -23.23 -24.99
CA PHE A 215 2.77 -22.70 -23.88
C PHE A 215 2.44 -23.40 -22.55
N LYS A 216 1.17 -23.56 -22.22
CA LYS A 216 0.74 -24.28 -21.01
C LYS A 216 1.23 -25.74 -20.96
N LYS A 217 1.16 -26.45 -22.08
CA LYS A 217 1.65 -27.86 -22.19
C LYS A 217 3.14 -28.00 -21.89
N LYS A 218 3.95 -26.94 -22.00
CA LYS A 218 5.36 -26.93 -21.61
C LYS A 218 5.60 -26.83 -20.09
N GLY A 219 4.56 -26.87 -19.26
CA GLY A 219 4.69 -26.93 -17.82
C GLY A 219 4.94 -25.58 -17.13
N TYR A 220 4.75 -24.44 -17.81
CA TYR A 220 4.94 -23.10 -17.23
C TYR A 220 3.79 -22.62 -16.32
N LEU A 221 2.74 -23.40 -16.16
CA LEU A 221 1.64 -23.09 -15.26
C LEU A 221 1.98 -23.57 -13.85
N ASN A 222 2.05 -22.62 -12.94
CA ASN A 222 2.30 -22.87 -11.52
C ASN A 222 1.00 -22.75 -10.75
N GLU A 223 0.84 -23.56 -9.70
CA GLU A 223 -0.25 -23.45 -8.76
C GLU A 223 0.24 -22.88 -7.44
N HIS A 224 -0.57 -22.03 -6.82
CA HIS A 224 -0.31 -21.58 -5.46
C HIS A 224 -0.69 -22.68 -4.47
N LYS A 225 0.28 -23.55 -4.15
CA LYS A 225 0.12 -24.63 -3.17
C LYS A 225 0.89 -24.30 -1.92
N LYS A 226 0.55 -23.30 -1.10
CA LYS A 226 1.49 -23.01 -0.02
C LYS A 226 0.96 -22.73 1.36
N SER A 227 1.69 -23.41 2.22
CA SER A 227 2.14 -22.86 3.51
C SER A 227 3.66 -22.95 3.60
N GLU A 228 4.28 -22.10 4.42
CA GLU A 228 5.70 -22.23 4.82
C GLU A 228 5.99 -23.54 5.56
N ASN A 229 5.00 -24.28 6.02
CA ASN A 229 5.09 -25.50 6.80
C ASN A 229 4.21 -26.63 6.23
N GLY A 230 4.00 -26.70 4.90
CA GLY A 230 3.19 -27.75 4.30
C GLY A 230 1.67 -27.63 4.53
N LYS A 231 1.18 -26.60 5.25
CA LYS A 231 -0.26 -26.40 5.48
C LYS A 231 -0.90 -25.76 4.23
N LEU A 232 -1.84 -26.45 3.63
CA LEU A 232 -2.71 -25.92 2.58
C LEU A 232 -3.69 -24.89 3.17
N GLY A 233 -4.20 -24.01 2.33
CA GLY A 233 -5.30 -23.12 2.71
C GLY A 233 -4.89 -21.80 3.35
N ILE A 234 -3.72 -21.23 2.99
CA ILE A 234 -3.30 -19.90 3.39
C ILE A 234 -2.73 -19.07 2.24
N GLY A 235 -2.86 -17.76 2.36
CA GLY A 235 -2.29 -16.77 1.44
C GLY A 235 -3.20 -16.39 0.26
N ILE A 236 -3.12 -15.11 -0.12
CA ILE A 236 -3.82 -14.55 -1.29
C ILE A 236 -2.86 -13.68 -2.11
N PRO A 237 -3.11 -13.49 -3.44
CA PRO A 237 -2.16 -12.82 -4.32
C PRO A 237 -2.02 -11.34 -3.98
N GLN A 238 -0.79 -10.86 -3.72
CA GLN A 238 -0.48 -9.46 -3.58
C GLN A 238 -0.45 -8.80 -4.97
N GLY A 239 -1.38 -7.88 -5.23
CA GLY A 239 -1.49 -7.15 -6.51
C GLY A 239 -2.85 -7.27 -7.17
N SER A 240 -3.69 -8.22 -6.75
CA SER A 240 -5.09 -8.29 -7.15
C SER A 240 -5.90 -7.13 -6.58
N ALA A 241 -6.90 -6.66 -7.32
CA ALA A 241 -7.74 -5.53 -6.91
C ALA A 241 -8.62 -5.85 -5.68
N ILE A 242 -9.00 -7.12 -5.48
CA ILE A 242 -9.88 -7.53 -4.38
C ILE A 242 -9.10 -7.88 -3.10
N SER A 243 -7.82 -8.24 -3.19
CA SER A 243 -7.02 -8.67 -2.04
C SER A 243 -6.98 -7.64 -0.91
N ALA A 244 -7.02 -6.35 -1.26
CA ALA A 244 -7.05 -5.26 -0.29
C ALA A 244 -8.36 -5.25 0.55
N VAL A 245 -9.50 -5.53 -0.08
CA VAL A 245 -10.79 -5.62 0.60
C VAL A 245 -10.86 -6.90 1.44
N TYR A 246 -10.42 -8.03 0.89
CA TYR A 246 -10.32 -9.30 1.63
C TYR A 246 -9.45 -9.15 2.88
N SER A 247 -8.36 -8.40 2.81
CA SER A 247 -7.51 -8.15 3.98
C SER A 247 -8.20 -7.33 5.06
N ASN A 248 -9.08 -6.39 4.72
CA ASN A 248 -9.88 -5.66 5.70
C ASN A 248 -10.96 -6.56 6.33
N ILE A 249 -11.63 -7.37 5.52
CA ILE A 249 -12.65 -8.31 5.98
C ILE A 249 -12.04 -9.35 6.95
N TYR A 250 -10.85 -9.86 6.62
CA TYR A 250 -10.13 -10.79 7.48
C TYR A 250 -9.84 -10.24 8.88
N MET A 251 -9.62 -8.93 8.99
CA MET A 251 -9.20 -8.27 10.24
C MET A 251 -10.38 -7.78 11.11
N ILE A 252 -11.62 -8.06 10.76
CA ILE A 252 -12.81 -7.53 11.47
C ILE A 252 -12.75 -7.81 12.97
N ASP A 253 -12.50 -9.06 13.37
CA ASP A 253 -12.49 -9.44 14.79
C ASP A 253 -11.31 -8.84 15.55
N PHE A 254 -10.13 -8.77 14.90
CA PHE A 254 -8.96 -8.08 15.45
C PHE A 254 -9.27 -6.60 15.67
N ASP A 255 -9.77 -5.95 14.63
CA ASP A 255 -10.06 -4.52 14.66
C ASP A 255 -11.10 -4.18 15.73
N LYS A 256 -12.16 -4.99 15.84
CA LYS A 256 -13.21 -4.82 16.85
C LYS A 256 -12.65 -4.94 18.24
N GLN A 257 -12.00 -6.08 18.58
CA GLN A 257 -11.48 -6.33 19.92
C GLN A 257 -10.43 -5.29 20.35
N ILE A 258 -9.52 -4.90 19.44
CA ILE A 258 -8.51 -3.87 19.76
C ILE A 258 -9.17 -2.50 19.89
N ASN A 259 -10.11 -2.15 19.00
CA ASN A 259 -10.79 -0.86 19.08
C ASN A 259 -11.59 -0.70 20.36
N ASP A 260 -12.35 -1.72 20.75
CA ASP A 260 -13.15 -1.72 21.98
C ASP A 260 -12.26 -1.55 23.21
N TYR A 261 -11.17 -2.31 23.27
CA TYR A 261 -10.18 -2.21 24.36
C TYR A 261 -9.50 -0.83 24.42
N VAL A 262 -9.07 -0.31 23.28
CA VAL A 262 -8.37 0.98 23.22
C VAL A 262 -9.34 2.14 23.55
N THR A 263 -10.57 2.07 23.07
CA THR A 263 -11.58 3.09 23.34
C THR A 263 -12.01 3.11 24.80
N SER A 264 -12.17 1.94 25.44
CA SER A 264 -12.46 1.85 26.88
C SER A 264 -11.36 2.47 27.74
N ASN A 265 -10.11 2.45 27.24
CA ASN A 265 -8.96 3.11 27.88
C ASN A 265 -8.71 4.54 27.35
N LYS A 266 -9.72 5.21 26.75
CA LYS A 266 -9.65 6.58 26.21
C LYS A 266 -8.53 6.80 25.19
N GLY A 267 -8.12 5.74 24.49
CA GLY A 267 -7.06 5.72 23.50
C GLY A 267 -7.53 5.91 22.07
N ILE A 268 -6.58 5.81 21.14
CA ILE A 268 -6.84 5.80 19.70
C ILE A 268 -6.15 4.60 19.04
N TYR A 269 -6.88 3.88 18.21
CA TYR A 269 -6.41 2.80 17.36
C TYR A 269 -6.58 3.16 15.89
N ARG A 270 -5.53 2.94 15.07
CA ARG A 270 -5.60 3.10 13.62
C ARG A 270 -4.85 1.99 12.92
N ARG A 271 -5.47 1.39 11.89
CA ARG A 271 -4.84 0.41 11.00
C ARG A 271 -4.87 0.87 9.55
N TYR A 272 -3.70 0.88 8.94
CA TYR A 272 -3.52 1.14 7.51
C TYR A 272 -2.95 -0.09 6.82
N CYS A 273 -3.81 -0.99 6.32
CA CYS A 273 -3.45 -2.31 5.79
C CYS A 273 -2.77 -3.17 6.87
N ASP A 274 -1.47 -3.40 6.73
CA ASP A 274 -0.60 -4.12 7.67
C ASP A 274 0.04 -3.23 8.75
N ASP A 275 0.05 -1.91 8.58
CA ASP A 275 0.58 -0.97 9.58
C ASP A 275 -0.47 -0.67 10.66
N ILE A 276 -0.13 -0.86 11.93
CA ILE A 276 -0.99 -0.54 13.09
C ILE A 276 -0.31 0.46 14.02
N ILE A 277 -1.13 1.31 14.61
CA ILE A 277 -0.73 2.19 15.69
C ILE A 277 -1.82 2.23 16.76
N ILE A 278 -1.40 2.07 18.02
CA ILE A 278 -2.24 2.14 19.21
C ILE A 278 -1.64 3.17 20.14
N VAL A 279 -2.45 4.06 20.65
CA VAL A 279 -2.05 5.07 21.64
C VAL A 279 -3.04 5.05 22.79
N ILE A 280 -2.56 4.82 24.01
CA ILE A 280 -3.39 4.74 25.22
C ILE A 280 -2.81 5.70 26.25
N PRO A 281 -3.58 6.67 26.77
CA PRO A 281 -3.16 7.46 27.93
C PRO A 281 -2.90 6.56 29.13
N ILE A 282 -1.79 6.77 29.84
CA ILE A 282 -1.41 5.96 31.03
C ILE A 282 -1.14 6.85 32.22
N LYS A 283 -1.39 6.32 33.42
CA LYS A 283 -1.08 6.95 34.70
C LYS A 283 0.27 6.41 35.23
N ASN A 284 0.40 5.11 35.38
CA ASN A 284 1.60 4.42 35.79
C ASN A 284 2.43 4.00 34.55
N SER A 285 3.76 3.79 34.70
CA SER A 285 4.57 3.69 33.49
C SER A 285 4.78 2.26 33.00
N ASN A 286 5.09 1.31 33.85
CA ASN A 286 5.52 -0.02 33.40
C ASN A 286 4.41 -1.07 33.45
N GLU A 287 3.65 -1.13 34.53
CA GLU A 287 2.55 -2.10 34.67
C GLU A 287 1.46 -1.92 33.62
N ASP A 288 1.03 -0.66 33.38
CA ASP A 288 0.06 -0.32 32.35
C ASP A 288 0.55 -0.78 30.97
N CYS A 289 1.82 -0.56 30.64
CA CYS A 289 2.39 -0.96 29.35
C CYS A 289 2.40 -2.46 29.15
N ILE A 290 2.78 -3.24 30.19
CA ILE A 290 2.78 -4.70 30.13
C ILE A 290 1.37 -5.23 29.90
N LYS A 291 0.38 -4.70 30.64
CA LYS A 291 -1.03 -5.04 30.47
C LYS A 291 -1.51 -4.79 29.04
N HIS A 292 -1.18 -3.63 28.45
CA HIS A 292 -1.59 -3.29 27.08
C HIS A 292 -0.93 -4.20 26.05
N VAL A 293 0.35 -4.55 26.22
CA VAL A 293 1.06 -5.47 25.32
C VAL A 293 0.44 -6.88 25.39
N LYS A 294 0.21 -7.41 26.59
CA LYS A 294 -0.44 -8.72 26.79
C LYS A 294 -1.81 -8.78 26.10
N LYS A 295 -2.61 -7.70 26.20
CA LYS A 295 -3.91 -7.66 25.55
C LYS A 295 -3.81 -7.66 24.02
N ILE A 296 -2.85 -6.95 23.44
CA ILE A 296 -2.61 -6.96 21.99
C ILE A 296 -2.20 -8.37 21.51
N GLU A 297 -1.30 -9.02 22.23
CA GLU A 297 -0.84 -10.38 21.93
C GLU A 297 -1.96 -11.44 22.10
N GLU A 298 -2.81 -11.28 23.12
CA GLU A 298 -4.01 -12.12 23.30
C GLU A 298 -4.96 -12.03 22.08
N VAL A 299 -5.23 -10.82 21.63
CA VAL A 299 -6.12 -10.61 20.46
C VAL A 299 -5.45 -11.12 19.18
N GLU A 300 -4.15 -10.91 19.00
CA GLU A 300 -3.39 -11.46 17.86
C GLU A 300 -3.54 -12.99 17.77
N ASN A 301 -3.38 -13.68 18.91
CA ASN A 301 -3.42 -15.16 18.98
C ASN A 301 -4.83 -15.73 18.69
N LYS A 302 -5.89 -14.94 18.83
CA LYS A 302 -7.26 -15.35 18.47
C LYS A 302 -7.52 -15.37 16.97
N ILE A 303 -6.72 -14.65 16.18
CA ILE A 303 -6.91 -14.57 14.73
C ILE A 303 -6.02 -15.60 14.02
N PRO A 304 -6.59 -16.52 13.24
CA PRO A 304 -5.83 -17.58 12.59
C PRO A 304 -4.67 -17.05 11.75
N ASN A 305 -3.48 -17.59 11.96
CA ASN A 305 -2.25 -17.28 11.22
C ASN A 305 -1.81 -15.79 11.20
N LEU A 306 -2.47 -14.91 11.96
CA LEU A 306 -2.03 -13.54 12.12
C LEU A 306 -0.72 -13.50 12.91
N LYS A 307 0.25 -12.73 12.44
CA LYS A 307 1.53 -12.56 13.18
C LYS A 307 2.02 -11.13 13.11
N ILE A 308 2.17 -10.52 14.26
CA ILE A 308 2.83 -9.22 14.44
C ILE A 308 4.34 -9.39 14.20
N ASN A 309 4.94 -8.44 13.51
CA ASN A 309 6.37 -8.44 13.22
C ASN A 309 7.18 -7.89 14.40
N LYS A 310 7.66 -8.77 15.28
CA LYS A 310 8.42 -8.39 16.48
C LYS A 310 9.65 -7.50 16.18
N GLU A 311 10.35 -7.72 15.05
CA GLU A 311 11.51 -6.90 14.67
C GLU A 311 11.16 -5.45 14.36
N LYS A 312 9.94 -5.18 13.89
CA LYS A 312 9.46 -3.85 13.50
C LYS A 312 8.45 -3.28 14.49
N THR A 313 8.16 -3.99 15.54
CA THR A 313 7.35 -3.49 16.65
C THR A 313 8.16 -2.56 17.52
N TYR A 314 7.62 -1.40 17.80
CA TYR A 314 8.17 -0.42 18.73
C TYR A 314 7.13 -0.11 19.79
N LYS A 315 7.55 -0.14 21.03
CA LYS A 315 6.73 0.15 22.20
C LYS A 315 7.37 1.33 22.93
N PHE A 316 6.61 2.39 23.09
CA PHE A 316 7.10 3.64 23.69
C PHE A 316 6.21 4.08 24.85
N ILE A 317 6.84 4.73 25.81
CA ILE A 317 6.18 5.67 26.71
C ILE A 317 6.46 7.08 26.17
N TYR A 318 5.39 7.78 25.82
CA TYR A 318 5.44 9.21 25.53
C TYR A 318 5.25 10.00 26.82
N LYS A 319 6.21 10.85 27.15
CA LYS A 319 6.19 11.75 28.31
C LYS A 319 7.01 12.99 28.00
N GLU A 320 6.55 14.19 28.38
CA GLU A 320 7.29 15.46 28.25
C GLU A 320 7.84 15.71 26.84
N LYS A 321 6.99 15.44 25.83
CA LYS A 321 7.35 15.57 24.39
C LYS A 321 8.55 14.68 23.98
N GLN A 322 8.74 13.54 24.64
CA GLN A 322 9.79 12.58 24.33
C GLN A 322 9.23 11.16 24.27
N PHE A 323 9.88 10.32 23.48
CA PHE A 323 9.60 8.88 23.42
C PHE A 323 10.71 8.11 24.14
N ILE A 324 10.32 7.34 25.13
CA ILE A 324 11.17 6.38 25.85
C ILE A 324 10.75 4.99 25.36
N GLU A 325 11.66 4.30 24.70
CA GLU A 325 11.40 2.97 24.17
C GLU A 325 11.61 1.92 25.25
N ILE A 326 10.68 0.93 25.30
CA ILE A 326 10.60 -0.04 26.40
C ILE A 326 11.41 -1.31 26.10
N ASP A 327 11.57 -1.67 24.80
CA ASP A 327 12.15 -2.96 24.39
C ASP A 327 13.68 -2.93 24.21
N GLY A 328 14.39 -1.90 24.65
CA GLY A 328 15.86 -1.79 24.57
C GLY A 328 16.41 -1.52 23.17
N LYS A 329 15.58 -1.17 22.19
CA LYS A 329 16.01 -0.85 20.80
C LYS A 329 16.57 0.56 20.64
N ASN A 330 16.64 1.33 21.74
CA ASN A 330 17.18 2.70 21.80
C ASN A 330 16.58 3.65 20.75
N LYS A 331 15.29 3.51 20.44
CA LYS A 331 14.57 4.40 19.53
C LYS A 331 13.94 5.56 20.31
N LYS A 332 14.11 6.78 19.78
CA LYS A 332 13.51 8.02 20.34
C LYS A 332 12.45 8.62 19.42
N SER A 333 11.98 7.83 18.45
CA SER A 333 11.05 8.33 17.43
C SER A 333 10.45 7.17 16.64
N PHE A 334 9.34 7.41 15.96
CA PHE A 334 8.74 6.44 15.06
C PHE A 334 8.41 7.06 13.69
N ASN A 335 8.15 6.17 12.71
CA ASN A 335 7.65 6.55 11.40
C ASN A 335 6.23 5.99 11.24
N TYR A 336 5.27 6.84 10.90
CA TYR A 336 3.90 6.45 10.64
C TYR A 336 3.39 7.10 9.36
N LEU A 337 2.82 6.30 8.45
CA LEU A 337 2.24 6.71 7.16
C LEU A 337 3.11 7.68 6.33
N GLY A 338 4.44 7.55 6.44
CA GLY A 338 5.39 8.37 5.67
C GLY A 338 5.92 9.59 6.40
N PHE A 339 5.53 9.81 7.64
CA PHE A 339 6.01 10.89 8.52
C PHE A 339 6.86 10.34 9.65
N TYR A 340 7.83 11.13 10.07
CA TYR A 340 8.68 10.92 11.24
C TYR A 340 8.19 11.83 12.37
N PHE A 341 8.11 11.30 13.57
CA PHE A 341 7.77 12.07 14.77
C PHE A 341 8.63 11.62 15.97
N ASP A 342 9.19 12.58 16.70
CA ASP A 342 10.03 12.34 17.89
C ASP A 342 9.46 12.96 19.19
N GLY A 343 8.22 13.42 19.13
CA GLY A 343 7.55 14.11 20.24
C GLY A 343 7.66 15.63 20.18
N LYS A 344 8.72 16.17 19.56
CA LYS A 344 8.97 17.62 19.41
C LYS A 344 8.81 18.10 17.98
N VAL A 345 9.13 17.24 17.00
CA VAL A 345 9.25 17.64 15.59
C VAL A 345 8.54 16.67 14.67
N ILE A 346 7.78 17.18 13.71
CA ILE A 346 7.23 16.43 12.59
C ILE A 346 7.99 16.69 11.29
N LYS A 347 8.33 15.63 10.56
CA LYS A 347 9.02 15.66 9.26
C LYS A 347 8.46 14.62 8.30
N ILE A 348 8.66 14.80 6.99
CA ILE A 348 8.55 13.70 6.04
C ILE A 348 9.71 12.74 6.30
N ARG A 349 9.44 11.46 6.29
CA ARG A 349 10.43 10.38 6.50
C ARG A 349 11.59 10.51 5.51
N ASP A 350 12.84 10.50 6.01
CA ASP A 350 14.06 10.73 5.23
C ASP A 350 14.17 9.82 3.99
N ARG A 351 13.79 8.56 4.10
CA ARG A 351 13.78 7.63 2.96
C ARG A 351 12.91 8.12 1.78
N SER A 352 11.84 8.85 2.05
CA SER A 352 10.98 9.42 1.00
C SER A 352 11.68 10.58 0.29
N LEU A 353 12.36 11.44 1.05
CA LEU A 353 13.20 12.53 0.53
C LEU A 353 14.38 12.01 -0.28
N PHE A 354 15.16 11.07 0.27
CA PHE A 354 16.26 10.44 -0.46
C PHE A 354 15.82 9.82 -1.78
N ARG A 355 14.69 9.12 -1.80
CA ARG A 355 14.14 8.54 -3.02
C ARG A 355 13.76 9.61 -4.04
N TYR A 356 13.18 10.70 -3.60
CA TYR A 356 12.82 11.84 -4.45
C TYR A 356 14.07 12.46 -5.08
N TYR A 357 15.06 12.86 -4.28
CA TYR A 357 16.29 13.48 -4.78
C TYR A 357 17.13 12.51 -5.64
N SER A 358 17.24 11.25 -5.27
CA SER A 358 17.96 10.25 -6.08
C SER A 358 17.32 10.03 -7.46
N ARG A 359 15.99 10.07 -7.54
CA ARG A 359 15.28 9.99 -8.84
C ARG A 359 15.47 11.27 -9.65
N MET A 360 15.44 12.42 -9.01
CA MET A 360 15.70 13.71 -9.65
C MET A 360 17.10 13.74 -10.24
N TYR A 361 18.14 13.41 -9.47
CA TYR A 361 19.54 13.42 -9.93
C TYR A 361 19.77 12.44 -11.08
N ARG A 362 19.23 11.22 -11.01
CA ARG A 362 19.31 10.27 -12.14
C ARG A 362 18.61 10.80 -13.40
N LYS A 363 17.50 11.49 -13.24
CA LYS A 363 16.79 12.08 -14.38
C LYS A 363 17.57 13.25 -14.97
N ILE A 364 18.18 14.09 -14.16
CA ILE A 364 19.09 15.17 -14.58
C ILE A 364 20.25 14.57 -15.38
N TYR A 365 20.96 13.60 -14.83
CA TYR A 365 22.06 12.91 -15.51
C TYR A 365 21.63 12.37 -16.90
N THR A 366 20.48 11.68 -16.97
CA THR A 366 19.97 11.16 -18.24
C THR A 366 19.67 12.28 -19.25
N VAL A 367 19.17 13.42 -18.79
CA VAL A 367 18.83 14.57 -19.64
C VAL A 367 20.10 15.24 -20.14
N CYS A 368 21.11 15.46 -19.30
CA CYS A 368 22.38 16.06 -19.68
C CYS A 368 23.19 15.14 -20.60
N LYS A 369 23.25 13.83 -20.30
CA LYS A 369 23.90 12.85 -21.19
C LYS A 369 23.29 12.84 -22.60
N TYR A 370 21.95 12.80 -22.70
CA TYR A 370 21.26 12.86 -23.99
C TYR A 370 21.56 14.17 -24.74
N SER A 371 21.64 15.30 -24.03
CA SER A 371 21.98 16.61 -24.60
C SER A 371 23.36 16.61 -25.25
N ALA A 372 24.36 16.07 -24.56
CA ALA A 372 25.72 15.96 -25.07
C ALA A 372 25.83 14.96 -26.25
N GLU A 373 25.23 13.77 -26.10
CA GLU A 373 25.31 12.68 -27.09
C GLU A 373 24.69 13.07 -28.45
N TYR A 374 23.62 13.88 -28.45
CA TYR A 374 22.90 14.26 -29.67
C TYR A 374 23.06 15.74 -30.05
N ASN A 375 23.93 16.48 -29.38
CA ASN A 375 24.12 17.94 -29.56
C ASN A 375 22.79 18.72 -29.62
N LYS A 376 21.83 18.34 -28.79
CA LYS A 376 20.48 18.95 -28.73
C LYS A 376 20.23 19.53 -27.35
N LYS A 377 19.65 20.75 -27.30
CA LYS A 377 19.21 21.32 -26.01
C LYS A 377 18.30 20.34 -25.27
N ALA A 378 18.71 19.96 -24.07
CA ALA A 378 17.96 19.03 -23.24
C ALA A 378 16.57 19.57 -22.90
N GLY A 379 15.54 18.78 -23.14
CA GLY A 379 14.16 19.11 -22.83
C GLY A 379 13.90 19.19 -21.31
N ARG A 380 14.26 20.34 -20.69
CA ARG A 380 14.12 20.58 -19.24
C ARG A 380 12.65 20.65 -18.79
N ARG A 381 11.70 20.90 -19.70
CA ARG A 381 10.26 21.03 -19.38
C ARG A 381 9.71 19.83 -18.61
N LYS A 382 10.01 18.60 -19.06
CA LYS A 382 9.58 17.36 -18.40
C LYS A 382 10.25 17.18 -17.03
N LEU A 383 11.52 17.56 -16.91
CA LEU A 383 12.26 17.55 -15.64
C LEU A 383 11.60 18.48 -14.61
N TYR A 384 11.34 19.73 -15.00
CA TYR A 384 10.69 20.73 -14.15
C TYR A 384 9.29 20.30 -13.72
N LYS A 385 8.48 19.75 -14.64
CA LYS A 385 7.16 19.22 -14.33
C LYS A 385 7.22 18.11 -13.27
N MET A 386 8.21 17.22 -13.32
CA MET A 386 8.32 16.09 -12.40
C MET A 386 8.95 16.46 -11.05
N TYR A 387 9.87 17.42 -11.02
CA TYR A 387 10.74 17.64 -9.86
C TYR A 387 10.83 19.09 -9.39
N SER A 388 9.98 19.99 -9.85
CA SER A 388 9.93 21.38 -9.36
C SER A 388 8.50 21.83 -9.05
N HIS A 389 8.40 23.03 -8.48
CA HIS A 389 7.12 23.67 -8.21
C HIS A 389 6.28 23.93 -9.50
N LEU A 390 6.96 24.02 -10.66
CA LEU A 390 6.30 24.20 -11.97
C LEU A 390 5.47 22.95 -12.40
N GLY A 391 5.55 21.85 -11.68
CA GLY A 391 4.72 20.68 -11.90
C GLY A 391 3.37 20.70 -11.20
N ALA A 392 3.05 21.74 -10.48
CA ALA A 392 1.74 21.89 -9.87
C ALA A 392 0.67 22.18 -10.94
N THR A 393 -0.41 21.40 -10.90
CA THR A 393 -1.58 21.59 -11.77
C THR A 393 -2.80 21.85 -10.89
N ILE A 394 -3.48 22.94 -11.16
CA ILE A 394 -4.72 23.29 -10.46
C ILE A 394 -5.89 22.76 -11.28
N SER A 395 -6.69 21.89 -10.69
CA SER A 395 -7.96 21.45 -11.24
C SER A 395 -9.10 22.05 -10.42
N LYS A 396 -9.94 22.84 -11.08
CA LYS A 396 -11.16 23.40 -10.50
C LYS A 396 -12.32 22.48 -10.85
N ASN A 397 -12.77 21.68 -9.91
CA ASN A 397 -14.08 21.01 -10.02
C ASN A 397 -15.13 21.87 -9.31
N LYS A 398 -16.41 21.76 -9.75
CA LYS A 398 -17.56 22.60 -9.29
C LYS A 398 -17.73 22.75 -7.75
N LYS A 399 -17.04 21.92 -6.95
CA LYS A 399 -17.11 21.95 -5.48
C LYS A 399 -15.77 22.18 -4.76
N ASN A 400 -14.60 21.96 -5.39
CA ASN A 400 -13.31 22.08 -4.71
C ASN A 400 -12.16 22.36 -5.69
N THR A 401 -11.24 23.24 -5.30
CA THR A 401 -9.95 23.43 -5.98
C THR A 401 -8.97 22.36 -5.50
N CYS A 402 -8.55 21.46 -6.38
CA CYS A 402 -7.59 20.43 -6.06
C CYS A 402 -6.26 20.69 -6.78
N ILE A 403 -5.17 20.73 -6.01
CA ILE A 403 -3.82 20.90 -6.58
C ILE A 403 -3.21 19.52 -6.74
N TYR A 404 -3.00 19.11 -7.98
CA TYR A 404 -2.25 17.91 -8.34
C TYR A 404 -0.82 18.28 -8.71
N GLY A 405 0.12 17.36 -8.57
CA GLY A 405 1.48 17.62 -8.98
C GLY A 405 2.43 16.49 -8.62
N ASN A 406 3.58 16.86 -8.12
CA ASN A 406 4.67 15.97 -7.79
C ASN A 406 4.87 15.86 -6.26
N PHE A 407 6.04 15.34 -5.85
CA PHE A 407 6.38 15.20 -4.45
C PHE A 407 6.41 16.53 -3.69
N LEU A 408 6.75 17.65 -4.34
CA LEU A 408 6.77 18.96 -3.69
C LEU A 408 5.36 19.44 -3.34
N THR A 409 4.40 19.24 -4.25
CA THR A 409 2.98 19.57 -3.96
C THR A 409 2.44 18.72 -2.82
N TYR A 410 2.85 17.44 -2.73
CA TYR A 410 2.55 16.60 -1.58
C TYR A 410 3.18 17.15 -0.28
N ALA A 411 4.46 17.57 -0.32
CA ALA A 411 5.15 18.11 0.83
C ALA A 411 4.52 19.42 1.33
N TYR A 412 4.18 20.33 0.41
CA TYR A 412 3.48 21.59 0.77
C TYR A 412 2.06 21.31 1.28
N LYS A 413 1.31 20.39 0.67
CA LYS A 413 0.02 19.95 1.19
C LYS A 413 0.15 19.41 2.60
N ALA A 414 1.16 18.58 2.87
CA ALA A 414 1.40 18.04 4.20
C ALA A 414 1.76 19.15 5.19
N TYR A 415 2.64 20.10 4.82
CA TYR A 415 2.97 21.25 5.65
C TYR A 415 1.71 22.05 6.03
N ASN A 416 0.85 22.34 5.07
CA ASN A 416 -0.38 23.11 5.31
C ASN A 416 -1.39 22.35 6.20
N ILE A 417 -1.55 21.02 5.99
CA ILE A 417 -2.46 20.20 6.77
C ILE A 417 -1.97 20.08 8.22
N PHE A 418 -0.69 19.79 8.45
CA PHE A 418 -0.14 19.77 9.80
C PHE A 418 -0.21 21.15 10.46
N GLY A 419 -0.03 22.23 9.65
CA GLY A 419 -0.16 23.60 10.11
C GLY A 419 0.85 23.99 11.18
N LYS A 420 0.58 25.11 11.86
CA LYS A 420 1.26 25.50 13.08
C LYS A 420 0.60 24.79 14.26
N ASN A 421 1.39 24.19 15.14
CA ASN A 421 0.91 23.51 16.34
C ASN A 421 1.83 23.88 17.51
N ASN A 422 1.24 24.23 18.65
CA ASN A 422 2.02 24.63 19.84
C ASN A 422 2.68 23.44 20.56
N ASN A 423 2.23 22.20 20.27
CA ASN A 423 2.74 21.00 20.92
C ASN A 423 3.95 20.41 20.21
N TYR A 424 4.15 20.70 18.90
CA TYR A 424 5.29 20.23 18.12
C TYR A 424 5.63 21.19 16.97
N GLN A 425 6.88 21.16 16.52
CA GLN A 425 7.37 21.98 15.41
C GLN A 425 7.20 21.25 14.06
N ASN A 426 6.62 21.91 13.07
CA ASN A 426 6.47 21.40 11.72
C ASN A 426 7.63 21.82 10.80
N LEU A 427 8.58 20.91 10.57
CA LEU A 427 9.77 21.15 9.75
C LEU A 427 9.62 20.68 8.30
N ILE A 428 8.43 20.24 7.86
CA ILE A 428 8.21 19.67 6.51
C ILE A 428 8.63 20.64 5.41
N ARG A 429 8.27 21.93 5.52
CA ARG A 429 8.63 22.94 4.53
C ARG A 429 10.14 23.13 4.42
N LEU A 430 10.86 23.13 5.54
CA LEU A 430 12.31 23.29 5.57
C LEU A 430 13.04 22.16 4.85
N GLN A 431 12.50 20.93 4.89
CA GLN A 431 13.10 19.77 4.20
C GLN A 431 13.15 19.95 2.68
N VAL A 432 12.23 20.70 2.09
CA VAL A 432 12.12 20.91 0.65
C VAL A 432 12.43 22.35 0.19
N ALA A 433 12.70 23.27 1.11
CA ALA A 433 12.90 24.69 0.80
C ALA A 433 14.02 24.93 -0.23
N ARG A 434 15.10 24.15 -0.17
CA ARG A 434 16.27 24.30 -1.06
C ARG A 434 16.22 23.39 -2.29
N HIS A 435 15.07 22.82 -2.66
CA HIS A 435 14.96 21.87 -3.78
C HIS A 435 15.43 22.46 -5.12
N TRP A 436 15.07 23.71 -5.41
CA TRP A 436 15.44 24.43 -6.63
C TRP A 436 16.96 24.63 -6.72
N LYS A 437 17.58 25.11 -5.64
CA LYS A 437 19.04 25.28 -5.55
C LYS A 437 19.77 23.94 -5.77
N LYS A 438 19.28 22.86 -5.14
CA LYS A 438 19.84 21.50 -5.32
C LYS A 438 19.71 21.00 -6.77
N MET A 439 18.58 21.27 -7.43
CA MET A 439 18.35 20.87 -8.80
C MET A 439 19.26 21.61 -9.78
N ASN A 440 19.34 22.94 -9.65
CA ASN A 440 20.18 23.75 -10.51
C ASN A 440 21.68 23.50 -10.31
N LYS A 441 22.11 23.30 -9.06
CA LYS A 441 23.49 22.88 -8.78
C LYS A 441 23.83 21.59 -9.53
N LYS A 442 22.94 20.60 -9.48
CA LYS A 442 23.18 19.30 -10.10
C LYS A 442 23.11 19.35 -11.64
N LEU A 443 22.28 20.24 -12.20
CA LEU A 443 22.26 20.49 -13.65
C LEU A 443 23.60 21.05 -14.12
N LYS A 444 24.11 22.11 -13.46
CA LYS A 444 25.42 22.69 -13.79
C LYS A 444 26.57 21.70 -13.68
N GLU A 445 26.62 20.88 -12.61
CA GLU A 445 27.62 19.85 -12.42
C GLU A 445 27.66 18.85 -13.61
N TYR A 446 26.52 18.39 -14.08
CA TYR A 446 26.47 17.41 -15.17
C TYR A 446 26.60 18.04 -16.57
N GLU A 447 26.28 19.32 -16.73
CA GLU A 447 26.54 20.05 -17.98
C GLU A 447 28.04 20.28 -18.16
N ASN A 448 28.78 20.63 -17.10
CA ASN A 448 30.23 20.82 -17.15
C ASN A 448 30.98 19.51 -17.45
N ILE A 449 30.61 18.39 -16.76
CA ILE A 449 31.24 17.06 -17.01
C ILE A 449 31.07 16.56 -18.44
N ASN A 450 30.07 17.00 -19.16
CA ASN A 450 29.83 16.54 -20.54
C ASN A 450 30.36 17.54 -21.60
N ASN A 451 30.93 18.66 -21.18
CA ASN A 451 31.58 19.64 -22.04
C ASN A 451 33.13 19.52 -21.97
N ASP A 452 33.65 18.80 -20.97
CA ASP A 452 35.03 18.33 -20.87
C ASP A 452 35.14 16.92 -21.47
#